data_53dda57e84817b521636dcbae4849da9
#
_entry.id   53dda57e84817b521636dcbae4849da9
#
_cell.length_a   1.000
_cell.length_b   1.000
_cell.length_c   1.000
_cell.angle_alpha   90.00
_cell.angle_beta   90.00
_cell.angle_gamma   90.00
#
_symmetry.space_group_name_H-M   'P 1'
#
loop_
_entity.id
_entity.type
_entity.pdbx_description
1 polymer ?
#
loop_
_entity_poly.entity_id
_entity_poly.type
_entity_poly.pdbx_seq_one_letter_code
_entity_poly.pdbx_strand_id
1 'polypeptide(L)'
;MKNLIIDIHAHFIPKLLYERYDANGAKFPGVRLLRDGKGNRMQFPGGEPTRPISPKLSDLAERRAWMDKNGIDHQLVGGWLDSFGYELPSGEGLAWSRFYNDCLHEELRGERRFTPLATVPLQHGGLAAEVLAEALDRGFGGVMIGTLPKGMSGNLDDPTLDPFWQTASDLKAAVFMHPMFLCGEPRLADYDLVNAIGRLADTSIAVSRLLFSGHLLKFPGMKFVLSHGGAALPYALGRLARWFPDLRPWTATAPLPGGDFGASRHLHHR
;
A
#
# COMPACT_ATOMS: atom_id res chain seq x y z
N MET A 1 -24.68 4.95 22.76
CA MET A 1 -23.49 5.51 22.06
C MET A 1 -23.70 5.28 20.57
N LYS A 2 -23.54 6.31 19.73
CA LYS A 2 -23.60 6.14 18.27
C LYS A 2 -22.40 5.30 17.85
N ASN A 3 -22.61 4.25 17.05
CA ASN A 3 -21.51 3.48 16.49
C ASN A 3 -20.72 4.36 15.50
N LEU A 4 -19.40 4.39 15.65
CA LEU A 4 -18.50 5.10 14.76
C LEU A 4 -18.31 4.26 13.48
N ILE A 5 -18.57 4.84 12.31
CA ILE A 5 -18.34 4.22 11.00
C ILE A 5 -17.05 4.76 10.44
N ILE A 6 -16.06 3.86 10.31
CA ILE A 6 -14.71 4.18 9.82
C ILE A 6 -14.47 3.50 8.48
N ASP A 7 -14.18 4.28 7.45
CA ASP A 7 -13.67 3.78 6.18
C ASP A 7 -12.13 3.72 6.26
N ILE A 8 -11.59 2.51 6.25
CA ILE A 8 -10.14 2.29 6.39
C ILE A 8 -9.40 2.25 5.05
N HIS A 9 -10.11 2.36 3.92
CA HIS A 9 -9.52 2.26 2.59
C HIS A 9 -9.93 3.41 1.68
N ALA A 10 -9.22 4.51 1.76
CA ALA A 10 -9.43 5.65 0.90
C ALA A 10 -8.09 6.21 0.37
N HIS A 11 -8.11 6.75 -0.85
CA HIS A 11 -6.96 7.40 -1.46
C HIS A 11 -7.15 8.92 -1.48
N PHE A 12 -6.06 9.65 -1.22
CA PHE A 12 -6.06 11.10 -1.28
C PHE A 12 -4.76 11.62 -1.89
N ILE A 13 -4.88 12.55 -2.83
CA ILE A 13 -3.75 13.24 -3.45
C ILE A 13 -3.89 14.72 -3.10
N PRO A 14 -2.99 15.28 -2.29
CA PRO A 14 -3.07 16.66 -1.85
C PRO A 14 -3.03 17.64 -3.03
N LYS A 15 -3.86 18.67 -3.04
CA LYS A 15 -3.77 19.77 -4.02
C LYS A 15 -2.44 20.51 -3.92
N LEU A 16 -1.93 20.66 -2.70
CA LEU A 16 -0.63 21.24 -2.42
C LEU A 16 0.51 20.56 -3.18
N LEU A 17 0.36 19.27 -3.53
CA LEU A 17 1.34 18.55 -4.32
C LEU A 17 1.56 19.19 -5.69
N TYR A 18 0.48 19.63 -6.36
CA TYR A 18 0.55 20.28 -7.66
C TYR A 18 0.97 21.73 -7.56
N GLU A 19 0.48 22.41 -6.54
CA GLU A 19 0.72 23.84 -6.34
C GLU A 19 2.20 24.12 -6.01
N ARG A 20 2.84 23.19 -5.28
CA ARG A 20 4.22 23.33 -4.83
C ARG A 20 5.24 22.60 -5.69
N TYR A 21 4.79 21.85 -6.69
CA TYR A 21 5.67 21.03 -7.50
C TYR A 21 6.78 21.86 -8.16
N ASP A 22 6.45 22.99 -8.79
CA ASP A 22 7.43 23.77 -9.57
C ASP A 22 8.58 24.29 -8.72
N ALA A 23 8.31 24.59 -7.45
CA ALA A 23 9.33 25.03 -6.50
C ALA A 23 10.18 23.86 -5.93
N ASN A 24 9.75 22.62 -6.08
CA ASN A 24 10.39 21.45 -5.48
C ASN A 24 10.90 20.43 -6.49
N GLY A 25 10.45 20.48 -7.74
CA GLY A 25 10.72 19.47 -8.78
C GLY A 25 12.18 19.17 -9.03
N ALA A 26 13.07 20.12 -8.78
CA ALA A 26 14.51 19.92 -8.89
C ALA A 26 15.07 18.85 -7.92
N LYS A 27 14.35 18.51 -6.85
CA LYS A 27 14.73 17.48 -5.88
C LYS A 27 14.41 16.05 -6.35
N PHE A 28 13.52 15.94 -7.33
CA PHE A 28 13.07 14.67 -7.90
C PHE A 28 12.82 14.81 -9.41
N PRO A 29 13.87 15.02 -10.20
CA PRO A 29 13.78 15.30 -11.63
C PRO A 29 13.16 14.16 -12.46
N GLY A 30 13.12 12.94 -11.91
CA GLY A 30 12.43 11.80 -12.51
C GLY A 30 10.91 11.90 -12.47
N VAL A 31 10.33 12.75 -11.62
CA VAL A 31 8.88 12.98 -11.58
C VAL A 31 8.54 14.11 -12.55
N ARG A 32 7.53 13.92 -13.39
CA ARG A 32 7.00 14.95 -14.28
C ARG A 32 5.54 15.19 -13.96
N LEU A 33 5.17 16.42 -13.66
CA LEU A 33 3.79 16.82 -13.50
C LEU A 33 3.29 17.41 -14.83
N LEU A 34 2.32 16.75 -15.44
CA LEU A 34 1.71 17.16 -16.70
C LEU A 34 0.39 17.88 -16.39
N ARG A 35 0.29 19.13 -16.85
CA ARG A 35 -0.89 19.99 -16.74
C ARG A 35 -1.37 20.32 -18.15
N ASP A 36 -2.22 19.47 -18.67
CA ASP A 36 -2.79 19.64 -20.02
C ASP A 36 -4.32 19.66 -19.98
N GLY A 37 -4.94 19.77 -21.13
CA GLY A 37 -6.41 19.79 -21.25
C GLY A 37 -7.12 18.53 -20.70
N LYS A 38 -6.36 17.49 -20.31
CA LYS A 38 -6.87 16.28 -19.66
C LYS A 38 -6.83 16.36 -18.13
N GLY A 39 -6.25 17.42 -17.56
CA GLY A 39 -6.08 17.61 -16.11
C GLY A 39 -4.67 17.29 -15.61
N ASN A 40 -4.49 17.30 -14.29
CA ASN A 40 -3.21 16.99 -13.67
C ASN A 40 -2.91 15.49 -13.77
N ARG A 41 -1.73 15.16 -14.26
CA ARG A 41 -1.21 13.79 -14.36
C ARG A 41 0.24 13.77 -13.92
N MET A 42 0.70 12.63 -13.42
CA MET A 42 2.11 12.39 -13.06
C MET A 42 2.72 11.40 -14.04
N GLN A 43 4.01 11.50 -14.24
CA GLN A 43 4.78 10.50 -14.99
C GLN A 43 6.07 10.22 -14.23
N PHE A 44 6.37 8.94 -14.07
CA PHE A 44 7.59 8.43 -13.45
C PHE A 44 8.50 7.78 -14.51
N PRO A 45 9.79 7.55 -14.20
CA PRO A 45 10.74 6.97 -15.15
C PRO A 45 10.26 5.64 -15.71
N GLY A 46 10.35 5.50 -17.04
CA GLY A 46 9.99 4.26 -17.74
C GLY A 46 8.49 3.97 -17.83
N GLY A 47 7.63 4.79 -17.22
CA GLY A 47 6.19 4.62 -17.21
C GLY A 47 5.43 5.60 -18.12
N GLU A 48 4.21 5.25 -18.45
CA GLU A 48 3.25 6.15 -19.10
C GLU A 48 2.70 7.17 -18.08
N PRO A 49 2.22 8.34 -18.54
CA PRO A 49 1.52 9.26 -17.65
C PRO A 49 0.34 8.58 -16.95
N THR A 50 0.16 8.88 -15.67
CA THR A 50 -0.99 8.40 -14.91
C THR A 50 -2.31 8.84 -15.58
N ARG A 51 -3.40 8.24 -15.17
CA ARG A 51 -4.74 8.78 -15.48
C ARG A 51 -4.87 10.19 -14.89
N PRO A 52 -5.74 11.03 -15.45
CA PRO A 52 -6.05 12.32 -14.86
C PRO A 52 -6.53 12.16 -13.42
N ILE A 53 -6.02 13.02 -12.54
CA ILE A 53 -6.36 12.97 -11.12
C ILE A 53 -7.78 13.53 -10.94
N SER A 54 -8.67 12.68 -10.48
CA SER A 54 -10.06 13.03 -10.25
C SER A 54 -10.19 13.99 -9.05
N PRO A 55 -11.10 14.99 -9.09
CA PRO A 55 -11.45 15.79 -7.92
C PRO A 55 -11.84 14.96 -6.70
N LYS A 56 -12.45 13.80 -6.89
CA LYS A 56 -12.77 12.85 -5.79
C LYS A 56 -11.55 12.38 -5.01
N LEU A 57 -10.36 12.41 -5.63
CA LEU A 57 -9.10 12.04 -4.97
C LEU A 57 -8.42 13.23 -4.29
N SER A 58 -8.80 14.48 -4.61
CA SER A 58 -8.04 15.67 -4.19
C SER A 58 -8.87 16.80 -3.58
N ASP A 59 -10.21 16.73 -3.60
CA ASP A 59 -11.06 17.77 -3.05
C ASP A 59 -11.64 17.36 -1.68
N LEU A 60 -11.20 18.03 -0.61
CA LEU A 60 -11.65 17.76 0.75
C LEU A 60 -13.12 18.13 0.98
N ALA A 61 -13.61 19.17 0.32
CA ALA A 61 -15.00 19.58 0.49
C ALA A 61 -15.95 18.56 -0.16
N GLU A 62 -15.63 18.13 -1.39
CA GLU A 62 -16.38 17.06 -2.05
C GLU A 62 -16.33 15.75 -1.24
N ARG A 63 -15.17 15.42 -0.69
CA ARG A 63 -14.99 14.22 0.14
C ARG A 63 -15.82 14.27 1.42
N ARG A 64 -15.80 15.38 2.15
CA ARG A 64 -16.65 15.54 3.36
C ARG A 64 -18.13 15.41 3.03
N ALA A 65 -18.60 16.05 1.97
CA ALA A 65 -19.99 15.94 1.54
C ALA A 65 -20.37 14.50 1.17
N TRP A 66 -19.45 13.76 0.53
CA TRP A 66 -19.65 12.35 0.23
C TRP A 66 -19.69 11.48 1.51
N MET A 67 -18.80 11.74 2.47
CA MET A 67 -18.80 11.05 3.78
C MET A 67 -20.11 11.29 4.53
N ASP A 68 -20.60 12.54 4.57
CA ASP A 68 -21.86 12.89 5.21
C ASP A 68 -23.03 12.15 4.58
N LYS A 69 -23.10 12.14 3.24
CA LYS A 69 -24.13 11.42 2.49
C LYS A 69 -24.15 9.92 2.78
N ASN A 70 -22.97 9.31 3.02
CA ASN A 70 -22.83 7.86 3.24
C ASN A 70 -22.72 7.48 4.73
N GLY A 71 -22.86 8.43 5.66
CA GLY A 71 -22.82 8.18 7.08
C GLY A 71 -21.45 7.74 7.61
N ILE A 72 -20.36 8.09 6.90
CA ILE A 72 -18.99 7.77 7.30
C ILE A 72 -18.50 8.84 8.25
N ASP A 73 -18.10 8.45 9.44
CA ASP A 73 -17.63 9.39 10.46
C ASP A 73 -16.15 9.71 10.31
N HIS A 74 -15.31 8.74 9.84
CA HIS A 74 -13.87 8.89 9.74
C HIS A 74 -13.29 8.10 8.56
N GLN A 75 -12.19 8.60 7.96
CA GLN A 75 -11.44 7.88 6.91
C GLN A 75 -9.95 7.80 7.24
N LEU A 76 -9.36 6.63 6.96
CA LEU A 76 -7.92 6.49 6.78
C LEU A 76 -7.61 6.75 5.30
N VAL A 77 -6.74 7.73 5.04
CA VAL A 77 -6.42 8.16 3.67
C VAL A 77 -4.94 7.99 3.38
N GLY A 78 -4.64 7.16 2.39
CA GLY A 78 -3.29 6.97 1.87
C GLY A 78 -3.11 7.59 0.48
N GLY A 79 -1.88 7.62 0.01
CA GLY A 79 -1.57 8.06 -1.34
C GLY A 79 -2.25 7.18 -2.41
N TRP A 80 -2.40 7.72 -3.60
CA TRP A 80 -2.80 6.94 -4.75
C TRP A 80 -1.58 6.17 -5.27
N LEU A 81 -1.72 4.89 -5.56
CA LEU A 81 -0.62 3.98 -5.92
C LEU A 81 0.23 4.47 -7.07
N ASP A 82 -0.43 5.00 -8.11
CA ASP A 82 0.24 5.54 -9.30
C ASP A 82 1.14 6.76 -8.96
N SER A 83 1.15 7.21 -7.70
CA SER A 83 1.95 8.34 -7.21
C SER A 83 3.04 7.96 -6.20
N PHE A 84 3.28 6.67 -5.94
CA PHE A 84 4.28 6.24 -4.95
C PHE A 84 5.73 6.49 -5.39
N GLY A 85 6.00 6.42 -6.70
CA GLY A 85 7.33 6.73 -7.24
C GLY A 85 8.39 5.69 -6.92
N TYR A 86 8.03 4.41 -6.86
CA TYR A 86 8.98 3.30 -6.60
C TYR A 86 9.95 3.06 -7.77
N GLU A 87 9.71 3.68 -8.92
CA GLU A 87 10.58 3.71 -10.10
C GLU A 87 11.74 4.72 -9.96
N LEU A 88 11.65 5.62 -8.98
CA LEU A 88 12.66 6.67 -8.77
C LEU A 88 13.95 6.08 -8.18
N PRO A 89 15.12 6.64 -8.53
CA PRO A 89 16.35 6.40 -7.77
C PRO A 89 16.14 6.68 -6.28
N SER A 90 16.83 5.95 -5.42
CA SER A 90 16.61 5.99 -3.96
C SER A 90 16.59 7.39 -3.35
N GLY A 91 17.50 8.27 -3.76
CA GLY A 91 17.57 9.67 -3.27
C GLY A 91 16.38 10.52 -3.73
N GLU A 92 15.95 10.35 -4.98
CA GLU A 92 14.76 11.04 -5.51
C GLU A 92 13.49 10.48 -4.88
N GLY A 93 13.41 9.15 -4.69
CA GLY A 93 12.30 8.51 -4.01
C GLY A 93 12.14 8.99 -2.56
N LEU A 94 13.26 9.20 -1.85
CA LEU A 94 13.27 9.81 -0.53
C LEU A 94 12.70 11.23 -0.55
N ALA A 95 13.21 12.08 -1.45
CA ALA A 95 12.76 13.45 -1.59
C ALA A 95 11.28 13.54 -1.98
N TRP A 96 10.84 12.67 -2.90
CA TRP A 96 9.46 12.58 -3.34
C TRP A 96 8.52 12.15 -2.21
N SER A 97 8.86 11.09 -1.48
CA SER A 97 8.04 10.59 -0.37
C SER A 97 7.88 11.63 0.74
N ARG A 98 8.96 12.32 1.11
CA ARG A 98 8.92 13.42 2.08
C ARG A 98 8.04 14.57 1.58
N PHE A 99 8.22 14.99 0.34
CA PHE A 99 7.42 16.05 -0.26
C PHE A 99 5.93 15.70 -0.31
N TYR A 100 5.60 14.46 -0.69
CA TYR A 100 4.22 13.97 -0.69
C TYR A 100 3.61 14.00 0.72
N ASN A 101 4.34 13.47 1.70
CA ASN A 101 3.89 13.42 3.09
C ASN A 101 3.76 14.83 3.69
N ASP A 102 4.64 15.77 3.34
CA ASP A 102 4.55 17.17 3.78
C ASP A 102 3.26 17.82 3.26
N CYS A 103 2.98 17.66 1.97
CA CYS A 103 1.74 18.18 1.37
C CYS A 103 0.49 17.53 2.00
N LEU A 104 0.51 16.23 2.21
CA LEU A 104 -0.60 15.49 2.79
C LEU A 104 -0.86 15.92 4.24
N HIS A 105 0.19 16.02 5.05
CA HIS A 105 0.10 16.45 6.44
C HIS A 105 -0.45 17.86 6.56
N GLU A 106 0.03 18.78 5.72
CA GLU A 106 -0.39 20.17 5.77
C GLU A 106 -1.84 20.35 5.30
N GLU A 107 -2.23 19.69 4.22
CA GLU A 107 -3.60 19.82 3.70
C GLU A 107 -4.63 19.19 4.63
N LEU A 108 -4.26 18.16 5.39
CA LEU A 108 -5.15 17.55 6.39
C LEU A 108 -5.03 18.16 7.79
N ARG A 109 -4.23 19.24 7.94
CA ARG A 109 -4.05 19.90 9.24
C ARG A 109 -5.38 20.43 9.78
N GLY A 110 -5.77 19.97 10.95
CA GLY A 110 -7.04 20.34 11.59
C GLY A 110 -8.28 19.56 11.14
N GLU A 111 -8.13 18.69 10.16
CA GLU A 111 -9.20 17.83 9.64
C GLU A 111 -9.36 16.58 10.51
N ARG A 112 -10.20 16.66 11.56
CA ARG A 112 -10.36 15.59 12.56
C ARG A 112 -11.00 14.30 12.04
N ARG A 113 -11.58 14.32 10.84
CA ARG A 113 -12.24 13.16 10.23
C ARG A 113 -11.31 12.33 9.35
N PHE A 114 -10.04 12.70 9.28
CA PHE A 114 -9.07 11.98 8.46
C PHE A 114 -7.84 11.58 9.28
N THR A 115 -7.35 10.37 9.05
CA THR A 115 -6.04 9.92 9.52
C THR A 115 -5.18 9.64 8.29
N PRO A 116 -4.09 10.40 8.08
CA PRO A 116 -3.20 10.16 6.95
C PRO A 116 -2.38 8.88 7.15
N LEU A 117 -2.21 8.13 6.08
CA LEU A 117 -1.21 7.08 5.93
C LEU A 117 -0.09 7.61 5.03
N ALA A 118 1.15 7.54 5.49
CA ALA A 118 2.29 8.04 4.75
C ALA A 118 2.61 7.16 3.53
N THR A 119 3.32 7.73 2.55
CA THR A 119 4.07 6.96 1.56
C THR A 119 5.55 6.91 1.95
N VAL A 120 6.27 5.86 1.52
CA VAL A 120 7.70 5.65 1.82
C VAL A 120 8.42 5.21 0.55
N PRO A 121 9.73 5.49 0.40
CA PRO A 121 10.52 5.05 -0.75
C PRO A 121 10.86 3.55 -0.61
N LEU A 122 9.88 2.68 -0.85
CA LEU A 122 9.97 1.25 -0.56
C LEU A 122 11.03 0.53 -1.41
N GLN A 123 11.49 1.12 -2.51
CA GLN A 123 12.63 0.62 -3.30
C GLN A 123 13.95 0.58 -2.51
N HIS A 124 14.01 1.18 -1.31
CA HIS A 124 15.17 1.18 -0.43
C HIS A 124 14.75 1.07 1.05
N GLY A 125 14.92 -0.12 1.63
CA GLY A 125 14.40 -0.43 2.97
C GLY A 125 14.89 0.49 4.09
N GLY A 126 16.14 0.92 4.07
CA GLY A 126 16.67 1.85 5.08
C GLY A 126 16.03 3.24 5.00
N LEU A 127 15.87 3.80 3.78
CA LEU A 127 15.22 5.09 3.59
C LEU A 127 13.70 5.01 3.86
N ALA A 128 13.09 3.87 3.55
CA ALA A 128 11.69 3.63 3.88
C ALA A 128 11.47 3.57 5.40
N ALA A 129 12.40 2.97 6.15
CA ALA A 129 12.41 2.97 7.61
C ALA A 129 12.49 4.38 8.21
N GLU A 130 13.39 5.20 7.68
CA GLU A 130 13.58 6.61 8.09
C GLU A 130 12.29 7.42 7.90
N VAL A 131 11.71 7.37 6.69
CA VAL A 131 10.47 8.12 6.38
C VAL A 131 9.27 7.61 7.19
N LEU A 132 9.19 6.30 7.45
CA LEU A 132 8.15 5.74 8.31
C LEU A 132 8.23 6.31 9.73
N ALA A 133 9.43 6.33 10.33
CA ALA A 133 9.64 6.88 11.67
C ALA A 133 9.27 8.37 11.73
N GLU A 134 9.75 9.17 10.76
CA GLU A 134 9.40 10.60 10.62
C GLU A 134 7.89 10.83 10.52
N ALA A 135 7.19 10.00 9.74
CA ALA A 135 5.75 10.14 9.55
C ALA A 135 4.98 9.83 10.84
N LEU A 136 5.34 8.76 11.55
CA LEU A 136 4.69 8.41 12.82
C LEU A 136 4.90 9.49 13.89
N ASP A 137 6.10 10.06 13.98
CA ASP A 137 6.42 11.16 14.90
C ASP A 137 5.56 12.41 14.61
N ARG A 138 5.17 12.61 13.36
CA ARG A 138 4.29 13.69 12.89
C ARG A 138 2.80 13.38 13.03
N GLY A 139 2.41 12.22 13.56
CA GLY A 139 1.03 11.85 13.81
C GLY A 139 0.30 11.16 12.65
N PHE A 140 1.04 10.63 11.67
CA PHE A 140 0.44 9.70 10.70
C PHE A 140 -0.01 8.42 11.41
N GLY A 141 -1.12 7.83 10.95
CA GLY A 141 -1.66 6.59 11.53
C GLY A 141 -0.88 5.32 11.13
N GLY A 142 0.05 5.45 10.20
CA GLY A 142 0.83 4.37 9.62
C GLY A 142 1.28 4.70 8.21
N VAL A 143 1.47 3.67 7.41
CA VAL A 143 1.95 3.78 6.03
C VAL A 143 1.07 2.97 5.08
N MET A 144 0.88 3.45 3.86
CA MET A 144 0.32 2.67 2.76
C MET A 144 1.45 2.27 1.80
N ILE A 145 1.58 0.98 1.53
CA ILE A 145 2.61 0.44 0.63
C ILE A 145 1.99 -0.36 -0.51
N GLY A 146 2.72 -0.43 -1.63
CA GLY A 146 2.41 -1.31 -2.74
C GLY A 146 2.97 -2.72 -2.54
N THR A 147 2.49 -3.66 -3.35
CA THR A 147 2.95 -5.06 -3.37
C THR A 147 4.29 -5.27 -4.07
N LEU A 148 4.68 -4.32 -4.95
CA LEU A 148 5.90 -4.37 -5.76
C LEU A 148 6.84 -3.23 -5.38
N PRO A 149 7.85 -3.45 -4.54
CA PRO A 149 8.65 -2.37 -3.93
C PRO A 149 9.62 -1.67 -4.88
N LYS A 150 9.80 -2.16 -6.10
CA LYS A 150 10.69 -1.59 -7.13
C LYS A 150 9.90 -1.23 -8.39
N GLY A 151 8.81 -0.48 -8.24
CA GLY A 151 7.91 -0.12 -9.31
C GLY A 151 7.15 -1.33 -9.84
N MET A 152 7.61 -1.87 -10.97
CA MET A 152 7.00 -3.01 -11.66
C MET A 152 7.60 -4.35 -11.24
N SER A 153 8.43 -4.40 -10.20
CA SER A 153 9.19 -5.60 -9.81
C SER A 153 9.52 -5.66 -8.32
N GLY A 154 10.23 -6.71 -7.93
CA GLY A 154 10.63 -6.97 -6.55
C GLY A 154 9.54 -7.67 -5.74
N ASN A 155 9.89 -8.06 -4.54
CA ASN A 155 8.99 -8.72 -3.59
C ASN A 155 9.14 -8.08 -2.21
N LEU A 156 8.09 -8.10 -1.43
CA LEU A 156 8.08 -7.52 -0.08
C LEU A 156 8.89 -8.33 0.94
N ASP A 157 9.20 -9.58 0.64
CA ASP A 157 10.07 -10.46 1.43
C ASP A 157 11.57 -10.36 1.05
N ASP A 158 11.96 -9.39 0.21
CA ASP A 158 13.36 -9.12 -0.09
C ASP A 158 14.09 -8.66 1.19
N PRO A 159 15.21 -9.31 1.59
CA PRO A 159 15.94 -8.94 2.80
C PRO A 159 16.43 -7.49 2.84
N THR A 160 16.57 -6.83 1.68
CA THR A 160 16.91 -5.39 1.65
C THR A 160 15.81 -4.50 2.25
N LEU A 161 14.59 -5.03 2.44
CA LEU A 161 13.48 -4.36 3.11
C LEU A 161 13.41 -4.63 4.61
N ASP A 162 14.25 -5.50 5.16
CA ASP A 162 14.27 -5.82 6.59
C ASP A 162 14.35 -4.57 7.49
N PRO A 163 15.13 -3.51 7.17
CA PRO A 163 15.14 -2.29 7.99
C PRO A 163 13.76 -1.62 8.09
N PHE A 164 13.00 -1.59 6.98
CA PHE A 164 11.63 -1.07 6.99
C PHE A 164 10.71 -1.92 7.87
N TRP A 165 10.74 -3.26 7.71
CA TRP A 165 9.92 -4.17 8.49
C TRP A 165 10.27 -4.14 9.98
N GLN A 166 11.57 -4.04 10.31
CA GLN A 166 12.02 -3.91 11.70
C GLN A 166 11.48 -2.62 12.33
N THR A 167 11.62 -1.49 11.65
CA THR A 167 11.10 -0.20 12.14
C THR A 167 9.58 -0.23 12.29
N ALA A 168 8.86 -0.82 11.33
CA ALA A 168 7.41 -0.96 11.42
C ALA A 168 7.00 -1.82 12.63
N SER A 169 7.76 -2.87 12.94
CA SER A 169 7.54 -3.74 14.09
C SER A 169 7.83 -3.01 15.41
N ASP A 170 8.98 -2.37 15.54
CA ASP A 170 9.42 -1.69 16.76
C ASP A 170 8.48 -0.54 17.15
N LEU A 171 8.03 0.22 16.15
CA LEU A 171 7.11 1.33 16.33
C LEU A 171 5.63 0.91 16.36
N LYS A 172 5.34 -0.39 16.21
CA LYS A 172 3.97 -0.95 16.15
C LYS A 172 3.11 -0.25 15.10
N ALA A 173 3.72 0.09 13.97
CA ALA A 173 3.09 0.83 12.89
C ALA A 173 1.97 0.04 12.22
N ALA A 174 0.93 0.73 11.77
CA ALA A 174 -0.01 0.17 10.82
C ALA A 174 0.61 0.21 9.41
N VAL A 175 0.73 -0.95 8.79
CA VAL A 175 1.18 -1.11 7.41
C VAL A 175 0.00 -1.56 6.57
N PHE A 176 -0.53 -0.65 5.77
CA PHE A 176 -1.65 -0.90 4.87
C PHE A 176 -1.09 -1.30 3.50
N MET A 177 -1.27 -2.56 3.11
CA MET A 177 -0.80 -3.08 1.84
C MET A 177 -1.89 -3.01 0.77
N HIS A 178 -1.53 -2.45 -0.37
CA HIS A 178 -2.40 -2.29 -1.52
C HIS A 178 -1.77 -2.90 -2.79
N PRO A 179 -2.52 -3.64 -3.63
CA PRO A 179 -1.98 -4.21 -4.85
C PRO A 179 -1.55 -3.12 -5.84
N MET A 180 -0.47 -3.38 -6.56
CA MET A 180 -0.06 -2.63 -7.73
C MET A 180 -0.82 -3.15 -8.98
N PHE A 181 -0.60 -2.56 -10.16
CA PHE A 181 -1.41 -2.87 -11.35
C PHE A 181 -1.02 -4.15 -12.09
N LEU A 182 -0.07 -4.94 -11.59
CA LEU A 182 0.53 -6.00 -12.39
C LEU A 182 0.32 -7.39 -11.79
N CYS A 183 -0.58 -8.11 -12.38
CA CYS A 183 -0.61 -9.57 -12.26
C CYS A 183 0.03 -10.31 -13.46
N GLY A 184 0.42 -9.59 -14.52
CA GLY A 184 1.17 -10.15 -15.66
C GLY A 184 0.48 -11.23 -16.50
N GLU A 185 -0.82 -11.50 -16.26
CA GLU A 185 -1.57 -12.55 -16.96
C GLU A 185 -2.28 -11.94 -18.18
N PRO A 186 -1.93 -12.32 -19.43
CA PRO A 186 -2.52 -11.72 -20.64
C PRO A 186 -4.04 -11.82 -20.73
N ARG A 187 -4.65 -12.86 -20.14
CA ARG A 187 -6.12 -13.02 -20.11
C ARG A 187 -6.84 -11.98 -19.28
N LEU A 188 -6.12 -11.14 -18.53
CA LEU A 188 -6.70 -10.04 -17.75
C LEU A 188 -6.84 -8.74 -18.55
N ALA A 189 -6.41 -8.71 -19.82
CA ALA A 189 -6.40 -7.50 -20.65
C ALA A 189 -7.81 -6.97 -20.95
N ASP A 190 -8.81 -7.85 -21.04
CA ASP A 190 -10.19 -7.49 -21.36
C ASP A 190 -11.05 -7.35 -20.12
N TYR A 191 -12.22 -6.72 -20.26
CA TYR A 191 -13.30 -6.62 -19.26
C TYR A 191 -12.88 -6.00 -17.92
N ASP A 192 -11.83 -5.21 -17.89
CA ASP A 192 -11.24 -4.66 -16.66
C ASP A 192 -10.84 -5.73 -15.61
N LEU A 193 -10.51 -6.93 -16.08
CA LEU A 193 -10.14 -8.06 -15.21
C LEU A 193 -8.85 -7.80 -14.41
N VAL A 194 -7.99 -6.89 -14.87
CA VAL A 194 -6.84 -6.41 -14.07
C VAL A 194 -7.32 -5.85 -12.74
N ASN A 195 -8.39 -5.06 -12.73
CA ASN A 195 -8.96 -4.53 -11.50
C ASN A 195 -9.74 -5.59 -10.71
N ALA A 196 -10.59 -6.37 -11.38
CA ALA A 196 -11.49 -7.31 -10.72
C ALA A 196 -10.79 -8.55 -10.15
N ILE A 197 -9.76 -9.06 -10.84
CA ILE A 197 -9.07 -10.32 -10.50
C ILE A 197 -7.58 -10.08 -10.26
N GLY A 198 -6.92 -9.33 -11.15
CA GLY A 198 -5.46 -9.14 -11.10
C GLY A 198 -4.99 -8.56 -9.77
N ARG A 199 -5.68 -7.56 -9.24
CA ARG A 199 -5.37 -6.95 -7.93
C ARG A 199 -5.53 -7.93 -6.78
N LEU A 200 -6.53 -8.81 -6.82
CA LEU A 200 -6.71 -9.83 -5.79
C LEU A 200 -5.59 -10.87 -5.85
N ALA A 201 -5.18 -11.26 -7.06
CA ALA A 201 -4.08 -12.18 -7.26
C ALA A 201 -2.75 -11.57 -6.77
N ASP A 202 -2.45 -10.33 -7.12
CA ASP A 202 -1.24 -9.62 -6.72
C ASP A 202 -1.11 -9.53 -5.18
N THR A 203 -2.17 -9.09 -4.49
CA THR A 203 -2.21 -9.09 -3.02
C THR A 203 -1.97 -10.50 -2.46
N SER A 204 -2.64 -11.51 -3.01
CA SER A 204 -2.53 -12.89 -2.51
C SER A 204 -1.13 -13.44 -2.68
N ILE A 205 -0.44 -13.14 -3.79
CA ILE A 205 0.95 -13.52 -4.03
C ILE A 205 1.86 -12.84 -3.01
N ALA A 206 1.77 -11.52 -2.85
CA ALA A 206 2.63 -10.77 -1.95
C ALA A 206 2.49 -11.25 -0.49
N VAL A 207 1.26 -11.45 -0.01
CA VAL A 207 1.02 -11.95 1.35
C VAL A 207 1.49 -13.38 1.52
N SER A 208 1.27 -14.26 0.54
CA SER A 208 1.76 -15.65 0.61
C SER A 208 3.27 -15.70 0.73
N ARG A 209 3.99 -14.81 0.03
CA ARG A 209 5.44 -14.70 0.15
C ARG A 209 5.87 -14.26 1.54
N LEU A 210 5.25 -13.22 2.12
CA LEU A 210 5.54 -12.75 3.48
C LEU A 210 5.25 -13.83 4.53
N LEU A 211 4.20 -14.64 4.34
CA LEU A 211 3.90 -15.78 5.21
C LEU A 211 4.99 -16.85 5.11
N PHE A 212 5.34 -17.25 3.89
CA PHE A 212 6.26 -18.37 3.67
C PHE A 212 7.72 -18.04 3.99
N SER A 213 8.12 -16.78 3.82
CA SER A 213 9.43 -16.30 4.25
C SER A 213 9.56 -16.09 5.76
N GLY A 214 8.45 -16.21 6.51
CA GLY A 214 8.44 -16.00 7.96
C GLY A 214 8.49 -14.53 8.40
N HIS A 215 8.30 -13.57 7.48
CA HIS A 215 8.40 -12.13 7.80
C HIS A 215 7.44 -11.69 8.90
N LEU A 216 6.21 -12.21 8.92
CA LEU A 216 5.25 -11.86 9.95
C LEU A 216 5.63 -12.41 11.33
N LEU A 217 6.42 -13.49 11.38
CA LEU A 217 7.02 -14.01 12.62
C LEU A 217 8.26 -13.22 13.03
N LYS A 218 9.07 -12.85 12.05
CA LYS A 218 10.31 -12.08 12.27
C LYS A 218 10.02 -10.66 12.78
N PHE A 219 8.90 -10.07 12.32
CA PHE A 219 8.50 -8.69 12.64
C PHE A 219 7.09 -8.61 13.24
N PRO A 220 6.87 -9.15 14.47
CA PRO A 220 5.52 -9.38 15.00
C PRO A 220 4.81 -8.12 15.52
N GLY A 221 5.53 -7.00 15.69
CA GLY A 221 4.97 -5.80 16.32
C GLY A 221 4.08 -4.96 15.43
N MET A 222 4.22 -5.05 14.09
CA MET A 222 3.44 -4.25 13.15
C MET A 222 1.97 -4.67 13.07
N LYS A 223 1.10 -3.74 12.73
CA LYS A 223 -0.31 -3.98 12.44
C LYS A 223 -0.49 -4.08 10.93
N PHE A 224 -0.53 -5.31 10.41
CA PHE A 224 -0.61 -5.52 8.97
C PHE A 224 -2.06 -5.52 8.49
N VAL A 225 -2.39 -4.61 7.57
CA VAL A 225 -3.74 -4.42 7.03
C VAL A 225 -3.73 -4.69 5.53
N LEU A 226 -4.64 -5.53 5.08
CA LEU A 226 -4.77 -5.88 3.67
C LEU A 226 -5.96 -5.17 3.05
N SER A 227 -5.75 -4.52 1.92
CA SER A 227 -6.83 -3.94 1.14
C SER A 227 -7.78 -5.01 0.58
N HIS A 228 -8.94 -4.58 0.09
CA HIS A 228 -9.92 -5.44 -0.61
C HIS A 228 -10.31 -6.70 0.18
N GLY A 229 -10.51 -6.57 1.51
CA GLY A 229 -10.92 -7.68 2.37
C GLY A 229 -9.90 -8.82 2.48
N GLY A 230 -8.61 -8.56 2.21
CA GLY A 230 -7.56 -9.58 2.17
C GLY A 230 -7.50 -10.35 0.84
N ALA A 231 -8.16 -9.84 -0.19
CA ALA A 231 -8.16 -10.38 -1.55
C ALA A 231 -8.66 -11.84 -1.62
N ALA A 232 -7.93 -12.74 -2.29
CA ALA A 232 -8.27 -14.17 -2.33
C ALA A 232 -7.67 -14.96 -1.15
N LEU A 233 -6.92 -14.30 -0.26
CA LEU A 233 -6.22 -14.98 0.84
C LEU A 233 -7.16 -15.76 1.77
N PRO A 234 -8.32 -15.24 2.23
CA PRO A 234 -9.21 -15.98 3.12
C PRO A 234 -9.64 -17.34 2.53
N TYR A 235 -9.82 -17.41 1.22
CA TYR A 235 -10.17 -18.66 0.52
C TYR A 235 -8.98 -19.57 0.29
N ALA A 236 -7.78 -19.01 0.17
CA ALA A 236 -6.54 -19.75 -0.10
C ALA A 236 -5.87 -20.30 1.16
N LEU A 237 -6.18 -19.81 2.37
CA LEU A 237 -5.47 -20.13 3.60
C LEU A 237 -5.34 -21.63 3.87
N GLY A 238 -6.42 -22.40 3.71
CA GLY A 238 -6.39 -23.85 3.91
C GLY A 238 -5.46 -24.57 2.91
N ARG A 239 -5.42 -24.09 1.65
CA ARG A 239 -4.52 -24.61 0.64
C ARG A 239 -3.05 -24.22 0.95
N LEU A 240 -2.80 -23.00 1.36
CA LEU A 240 -1.46 -22.53 1.76
C LEU A 240 -0.94 -23.33 2.96
N ALA A 241 -1.74 -23.51 4.01
CA ALA A 241 -1.38 -24.28 5.19
C ALA A 241 -1.07 -25.76 4.90
N ARG A 242 -1.67 -26.36 3.87
CA ARG A 242 -1.36 -27.72 3.45
C ARG A 242 0.06 -27.86 2.90
N TRP A 243 0.52 -26.88 2.16
CA TRP A 243 1.85 -26.90 1.53
C TRP A 243 2.96 -26.44 2.48
N PHE A 244 2.62 -25.69 3.53
CA PHE A 244 3.54 -25.17 4.52
C PHE A 244 3.02 -25.48 5.94
N PRO A 245 3.24 -26.70 6.43
CA PRO A 245 2.77 -27.12 7.76
C PRO A 245 3.23 -26.22 8.91
N ASP A 246 4.38 -25.57 8.76
CA ASP A 246 4.95 -24.66 9.78
C ASP A 246 4.15 -23.36 9.93
N LEU A 247 3.24 -23.06 8.98
CA LEU A 247 2.30 -21.93 9.10
C LEU A 247 1.04 -22.26 9.95
N ARG A 248 0.88 -23.48 10.43
CA ARG A 248 -0.29 -23.91 11.22
C ARG A 248 -0.57 -23.01 12.42
N PRO A 249 0.42 -22.42 13.13
CA PRO A 249 0.13 -21.48 14.22
C PRO A 249 -0.67 -20.24 13.77
N TRP A 250 -0.52 -19.81 12.52
CA TRP A 250 -1.20 -18.65 11.97
C TRP A 250 -2.60 -18.97 11.42
N THR A 251 -2.81 -20.22 11.02
CA THR A 251 -4.10 -20.69 10.51
C THR A 251 -4.97 -21.27 11.63
N ALA A 252 -4.40 -21.57 12.80
CA ALA A 252 -5.09 -22.20 13.92
C ALA A 252 -6.09 -21.28 14.64
N THR A 253 -6.06 -19.97 14.38
CA THR A 253 -7.06 -19.04 14.95
C THR A 253 -8.38 -18.99 14.18
N ALA A 254 -8.45 -19.59 13.00
CA ALA A 254 -9.69 -19.81 12.28
C ALA A 254 -9.97 -21.32 12.24
N PRO A 255 -11.06 -21.82 12.83
CA PRO A 255 -11.42 -23.23 12.70
C PRO A 255 -11.65 -23.54 11.21
N LEU A 256 -10.76 -24.33 10.62
CA LEU A 256 -10.99 -24.86 9.28
C LEU A 256 -12.22 -25.78 9.33
N PRO A 257 -13.19 -25.65 8.41
CA PRO A 257 -14.29 -26.62 8.32
C PRO A 257 -13.70 -28.01 8.11
N GLY A 258 -14.02 -28.91 9.03
CA GLY A 258 -13.42 -30.21 9.26
C GLY A 258 -12.98 -30.98 8.02
N GLY A 259 -11.72 -31.30 8.01
CA GLY A 259 -11.10 -32.24 7.10
C GLY A 259 -9.74 -32.64 7.63
N ASP A 260 -9.66 -33.89 8.08
CA ASP A 260 -8.40 -34.53 8.44
C ASP A 260 -7.59 -34.77 7.16
N PHE A 261 -6.70 -33.83 6.82
CA PHE A 261 -5.83 -33.94 5.65
C PHE A 261 -4.54 -34.66 6.06
N GLY A 262 -4.56 -36.00 5.95
CA GLY A 262 -3.40 -36.85 6.16
C GLY A 262 -2.17 -36.33 5.45
N ALA A 263 -1.08 -36.22 6.22
CA ALA A 263 0.23 -35.77 5.76
C ALA A 263 0.79 -36.74 4.69
N SER A 264 0.80 -36.36 3.44
CA SER A 264 1.68 -36.98 2.46
C SER A 264 2.91 -36.08 2.26
N ARG A 265 4.02 -36.49 2.88
CA ARG A 265 5.35 -35.93 2.62
C ARG A 265 5.84 -36.43 1.27
N HIS A 266 5.86 -35.59 0.26
CA HIS A 266 6.77 -35.73 -0.86
C HIS A 266 7.11 -34.34 -1.37
N LEU A 267 8.19 -33.77 -0.81
CA LEU A 267 8.94 -32.70 -1.44
C LEU A 267 9.85 -33.34 -2.48
N HIS A 268 9.53 -33.23 -3.75
CA HIS A 268 10.51 -33.42 -4.79
C HIS A 268 11.14 -32.07 -5.10
N HIS A 269 12.38 -31.90 -4.65
CA HIS A 269 13.33 -30.95 -5.22
C HIS A 269 13.60 -31.36 -6.68
N ARG A 270 13.28 -30.47 -7.62
CA ARG A 270 14.03 -30.28 -8.86
C ARG A 270 14.07 -28.79 -9.18
#